data_c46fc9d7cb73d5d49e7d5cb69f57cb33
#
_entry.id   c46fc9d7cb73d5d49e7d5cb69f57cb33
#
_cell.length_a   1.000
_cell.length_b   1.000
_cell.length_c   1.000
_cell.angle_alpha   90.00
_cell.angle_beta   90.00
_cell.angle_gamma   90.00
#
_symmetry.space_group_name_H-M   'P 1'
#
loop_
_entity.id
_entity.type
_entity.pdbx_description
1 polymer ?
#
loop_
_entity_poly.entity_id
_entity_poly.type
_entity_poly.pdbx_seq_one_letter_code
_entity_poly.pdbx_strand_id
1 'polypeptide(L)'
;MKIDLNLLPLFLAVAEERSFSAAAERLGVTRSAVSQGIRRLEDTFGTLLVMRTTRSVNLTEAGERLRKSLSVPLSTIDAACEDVLSDNGPRGHLK
;
A
#
# COMPACT_ATOMS: atom_id res chain seq x y z
N MET A 1 -1.96 -16.43 10.85
CA MET A 1 -1.25 -15.99 9.66
C MET A 1 -0.49 -14.72 9.94
N LYS A 2 0.72 -14.63 9.43
CA LYS A 2 1.54 -13.49 9.66
C LYS A 2 1.64 -12.62 8.45
N ILE A 3 1.09 -11.45 8.48
CA ILE A 3 1.14 -10.52 7.38
C ILE A 3 2.04 -9.36 7.74
N ASP A 4 2.97 -9.06 6.85
CA ASP A 4 3.82 -7.90 7.04
C ASP A 4 3.01 -6.66 6.68
N LEU A 5 2.60 -5.93 7.70
CA LEU A 5 1.73 -4.77 7.49
C LEU A 5 2.40 -3.69 6.67
N ASN A 6 3.72 -3.67 6.64
CA ASN A 6 4.44 -2.70 5.83
C ASN A 6 4.24 -2.89 4.34
N LEU A 7 3.78 -4.06 3.94
CA LEU A 7 3.53 -4.34 2.54
C LEU A 7 2.15 -3.87 2.08
N LEU A 8 1.26 -3.57 3.02
CA LEU A 8 -0.10 -3.18 2.65
C LEU A 8 -0.17 -1.83 1.98
N PRO A 9 0.50 -0.79 2.49
CA PRO A 9 0.51 0.48 1.76
C PRO A 9 1.16 0.36 0.39
N LEU A 10 2.13 -0.54 0.28
CA LEU A 10 2.79 -0.79 -0.99
C LEU A 10 1.81 -1.39 -2.00
N PHE A 11 1.03 -2.37 -1.56
CA PHE A 11 0.01 -2.94 -2.41
C PHE A 11 -1.02 -1.89 -2.84
N LEU A 12 -1.45 -1.08 -1.88
CA LEU A 12 -2.44 -0.06 -2.17
C LEU A 12 -1.92 0.95 -3.19
N ALA A 13 -0.66 1.32 -3.10
CA ALA A 13 -0.05 2.22 -4.07
C ALA A 13 -0.08 1.61 -5.47
N VAL A 14 0.26 0.33 -5.59
CA VAL A 14 0.22 -0.35 -6.88
C VAL A 14 -1.21 -0.39 -7.41
N ALA A 15 -2.16 -0.66 -6.53
CA ALA A 15 -3.56 -0.76 -6.94
C ALA A 15 -4.09 0.57 -7.45
N GLU A 16 -3.69 1.66 -6.82
CA GLU A 16 -4.16 2.98 -7.20
C GLU A 16 -3.44 3.52 -8.42
N GLU A 17 -2.13 3.31 -8.48
CA GLU A 17 -1.36 3.83 -9.60
C GLU A 17 -1.46 2.95 -10.85
N ARG A 18 -1.80 1.69 -10.66
CA ARG A 18 -1.85 0.73 -11.75
C ARG A 18 -0.52 0.65 -12.49
N SER A 19 0.56 0.86 -11.77
CA SER A 19 1.90 0.86 -12.33
C SER A 19 2.91 0.62 -11.23
N PHE A 20 3.79 -0.35 -11.43
CA PHE A 20 4.84 -0.61 -10.46
C PHE A 20 5.81 0.56 -10.39
N SER A 21 6.13 1.15 -11.54
CA SER A 21 7.06 2.27 -11.56
C SER A 21 6.48 3.49 -10.85
N ALA A 22 5.22 3.79 -11.11
CA ALA A 22 4.58 4.94 -10.47
C ALA A 22 4.44 4.71 -8.97
N ALA A 23 4.11 3.49 -8.58
CA ALA A 23 4.01 3.16 -7.16
C ALA A 23 5.36 3.31 -6.46
N ALA A 24 6.42 2.83 -7.13
CA ALA A 24 7.76 2.93 -6.57
C ALA A 24 8.16 4.38 -6.37
N GLU A 25 7.87 5.21 -7.35
CA GLU A 25 8.18 6.62 -7.29
C GLU A 25 7.42 7.28 -6.14
N ARG A 26 6.14 6.98 -6.03
CA ARG A 26 5.30 7.52 -4.98
C ARG A 26 5.81 7.14 -3.59
N LEU A 27 6.32 5.93 -3.45
CA LEU A 27 6.77 5.43 -2.15
C LEU A 27 8.25 5.71 -1.87
N GLY A 28 8.98 6.19 -2.86
CA GLY A 28 10.40 6.46 -2.69
C GLY A 28 11.23 5.21 -2.61
N VAL A 29 10.84 4.17 -3.30
CA VAL A 29 11.58 2.90 -3.32
C VAL A 29 11.82 2.48 -4.77
N THR A 30 12.54 1.37 -4.96
CA THR A 30 12.80 0.89 -6.30
C THR A 30 11.62 0.09 -6.81
N ARG A 31 11.50 0.01 -8.13
CA ARG A 31 10.48 -0.81 -8.75
C ARG A 31 10.64 -2.27 -8.35
N SER A 32 11.88 -2.71 -8.24
CA SER A 32 12.17 -4.08 -7.82
C SER A 32 11.64 -4.35 -6.42
N ALA A 33 11.81 -3.40 -5.51
CA ALA A 33 11.31 -3.54 -4.15
C ALA A 33 9.80 -3.67 -4.13
N VAL A 34 9.12 -2.89 -4.97
CA VAL A 34 7.67 -2.95 -5.05
C VAL A 34 7.25 -4.33 -5.56
N SER A 35 7.90 -4.80 -6.62
CA SER A 35 7.57 -6.08 -7.21
C SER A 35 7.76 -7.21 -6.21
N GLN A 36 8.86 -7.17 -5.46
CA GLN A 36 9.14 -8.20 -4.47
C GLN A 36 8.14 -8.16 -3.32
N GLY A 37 7.77 -6.95 -2.91
CA GLY A 37 6.78 -6.81 -1.84
C GLY A 37 5.44 -7.39 -2.22
N ILE A 38 5.01 -7.14 -3.45
CA ILE A 38 3.75 -7.70 -3.94
C ILE A 38 3.83 -9.22 -3.94
N ARG A 39 4.95 -9.77 -4.41
CA ARG A 39 5.11 -11.21 -4.45
C ARG A 39 5.06 -11.83 -3.05
N ARG A 40 5.65 -11.16 -2.08
CA ARG A 40 5.61 -11.65 -0.71
C ARG A 40 4.20 -11.65 -0.15
N LEU A 41 3.43 -10.62 -0.47
CA LEU A 41 2.02 -10.60 -0.07
C LEU A 41 1.25 -11.72 -0.71
N GLU A 42 1.48 -11.94 -2.00
CA GLU A 42 0.78 -13.00 -2.71
C GLU A 42 1.12 -14.36 -2.12
N ASP A 43 2.39 -14.54 -1.74
CA ASP A 43 2.80 -15.78 -1.10
C ASP A 43 2.08 -15.98 0.23
N THR A 44 1.97 -14.92 1.01
CA THR A 44 1.31 -14.99 2.30
C THR A 44 -0.17 -15.32 2.16
N PHE A 45 -0.83 -14.70 1.20
CA PHE A 45 -2.26 -14.95 1.00
C PHE A 45 -2.53 -16.23 0.22
N GLY A 46 -1.51 -16.75 -0.46
CA GLY A 46 -1.69 -17.95 -1.26
C GLY A 46 -2.47 -17.72 -2.52
N THR A 47 -2.51 -16.49 -3.01
CA THR A 47 -3.23 -16.17 -4.22
C THR A 47 -2.62 -14.93 -4.87
N LEU A 48 -2.83 -14.80 -6.15
CA LEU A 48 -2.37 -13.61 -6.85
C LEU A 48 -3.28 -12.44 -6.53
N LEU A 49 -2.68 -11.29 -6.34
CA LEU A 49 -3.42 -10.05 -6.11
C LEU A 49 -3.37 -9.14 -7.32
N VAL A 50 -2.37 -9.33 -8.15
CA VAL A 50 -2.11 -8.46 -9.28
C VAL A 50 -1.92 -9.28 -10.53
N MET A 51 -2.52 -8.83 -11.63
CA MET A 51 -2.28 -9.42 -12.94
C MET A 51 -1.42 -8.45 -13.72
N ARG A 52 -0.27 -8.93 -14.19
CA ARG A 52 0.66 -8.10 -14.93
C ARG A 52 0.58 -8.42 -16.39
N THR A 53 0.45 -7.39 -17.21
CA THR A 53 0.56 -7.56 -18.65
C THR A 53 1.74 -6.71 -19.08
N THR A 54 2.06 -6.75 -20.35
CA THR A 54 3.16 -5.96 -20.87
C THR A 54 2.85 -4.49 -20.81
N ARG A 55 1.58 -4.13 -20.68
CA ARG A 55 1.20 -2.73 -20.74
C ARG A 55 0.63 -2.19 -19.48
N SER A 56 0.05 -3.00 -18.67
CA SER A 56 -0.66 -2.48 -17.51
C SER A 56 -0.69 -3.46 -16.37
N VAL A 57 -1.12 -2.96 -15.23
CA VAL A 57 -1.29 -3.73 -14.02
C VAL A 57 -2.77 -3.70 -13.68
N ASN A 58 -3.36 -4.86 -13.52
CA ASN A 58 -4.75 -4.97 -13.09
C ASN A 58 -4.81 -5.81 -11.85
N LEU A 59 -5.88 -5.65 -11.09
CA LEU A 59 -6.06 -6.43 -9.89
C LEU A 59 -6.86 -7.69 -10.18
N THR A 60 -6.51 -8.77 -9.48
CA THR A 60 -7.35 -9.95 -9.50
C THR A 60 -8.58 -9.66 -8.66
N GLU A 61 -9.52 -10.58 -8.64
CA GLU A 61 -10.68 -10.45 -7.79
C GLU A 61 -10.26 -10.33 -6.33
N ALA A 62 -9.30 -11.16 -5.91
CA ALA A 62 -8.78 -11.09 -4.56
C ALA A 62 -8.12 -9.74 -4.28
N GLY A 63 -7.38 -9.23 -5.26
CA GLY A 63 -6.75 -7.92 -5.13
C GLY A 63 -7.76 -6.80 -4.97
N GLU A 64 -8.86 -6.86 -5.72
CA GLU A 64 -9.91 -5.85 -5.59
C GLU A 64 -10.55 -5.89 -4.22
N ARG A 65 -10.80 -7.09 -3.71
CA ARG A 65 -11.38 -7.23 -2.39
C ARG A 65 -10.46 -6.65 -1.33
N LEU A 66 -9.16 -6.94 -1.46
CA LEU A 66 -8.19 -6.42 -0.52
C LEU A 66 -8.12 -4.91 -0.59
N ARG A 67 -8.10 -4.35 -1.80
CA ARG A 67 -8.05 -2.90 -1.97
C ARG A 67 -9.23 -2.23 -1.30
N LYS A 68 -10.42 -2.74 -1.52
CA LYS A 68 -11.61 -2.17 -0.94
C LYS A 68 -11.60 -2.23 0.59
N SER A 69 -11.13 -3.36 1.10
CA SER A 69 -11.08 -3.54 2.55
C SER A 69 -10.01 -2.70 3.23
N LEU A 70 -8.92 -2.39 2.53
CA LEU A 70 -7.81 -1.64 3.12
C LEU A 70 -7.99 -0.14 3.06
N SER A 71 -8.79 0.32 2.13
CA SER A 71 -8.90 1.75 1.87
C SER A 71 -9.26 2.55 3.12
N VAL A 72 -10.29 2.12 3.81
CA VAL A 72 -10.75 2.83 5.01
C VAL A 72 -9.81 2.64 6.19
N PRO A 73 -9.39 1.41 6.53
CA PRO A 73 -8.48 1.26 7.67
C PRO A 73 -7.17 2.02 7.52
N LEU A 74 -6.58 2.04 6.33
CA LEU A 74 -5.34 2.76 6.14
C LEU A 74 -5.55 4.27 6.24
N SER A 75 -6.66 4.73 5.72
CA SER A 75 -7.03 6.13 5.83
C SER A 75 -7.22 6.53 7.28
N THR A 76 -7.83 5.65 8.07
CA THR A 76 -8.05 5.89 9.48
C THR A 76 -6.73 5.97 10.23
N ILE A 77 -5.79 5.11 9.88
CA ILE A 77 -4.47 5.12 10.50
C ILE A 77 -3.76 6.42 10.17
N ASP A 78 -3.81 6.84 8.90
CA ASP A 78 -3.19 8.09 8.50
C ASP A 78 -3.79 9.27 9.25
N ALA A 79 -5.09 9.30 9.38
CA ALA A 79 -5.78 10.37 10.07
C ALA A 79 -5.36 10.44 11.54
N ALA A 80 -5.21 9.28 12.15
CA ALA A 80 -4.79 9.23 13.54
C ALA A 80 -3.38 9.81 13.71
N CYS A 81 -2.49 9.49 12.80
CA CYS A 81 -1.13 10.01 12.84
C CYS A 81 -1.11 11.50 12.58
N GLU A 82 -1.90 11.96 11.65
CA GLU A 82 -1.95 13.38 11.33
C GLU A 82 -2.51 14.19 12.47
N ASP A 83 -3.45 13.61 13.17
CA ASP A 83 -4.01 14.28 14.33
C ASP A 83 -2.93 14.58 15.36
N VAL A 84 -2.06 13.61 15.62
CA VAL A 84 -0.97 13.79 16.56
C VAL A 84 0.04 14.80 16.03
N LEU A 85 0.37 14.71 14.76
CA LEU A 85 1.31 15.64 14.16
C LEU A 85 0.79 17.07 14.18
N SER A 86 -0.48 17.23 13.93
CA SER A 86 -1.11 18.51 13.93
C SER A 86 -1.04 19.16 15.30
N ASP A 87 -1.29 18.38 16.32
CA ASP A 87 -1.21 18.85 17.67
C ASP A 87 0.15 19.28 18.06
N ASN A 88 1.17 18.56 17.62
CA ASN A 88 2.51 18.86 18.01
C ASN A 88 3.20 19.79 17.07
N GLY A 89 2.55 20.13 16.01
CA GLY A 89 3.22 20.84 14.97
C GLY A 89 3.47 22.25 15.35
N PRO A 90 2.94 23.13 14.59
CA PRO A 90 3.29 24.51 14.72
C PRO A 90 2.98 25.09 16.05
N ARG A 91 2.12 24.52 16.80
CA ARG A 91 1.84 25.02 18.06
C ARG A 91 2.97 24.82 18.92
N GLY A 92 3.75 23.98 18.63
CA GLY A 92 4.88 23.74 19.35
C GLY A 92 4.57 23.44 20.70
N HIS A 93 3.49 23.23 21.04
CA HIS A 93 3.29 23.06 22.31
C HIS A 93 3.24 21.70 22.52
N LEU A 94 3.64 21.26 22.77
CA LEU A 94 3.73 20.15 22.97
C LEU A 94 3.31 19.82 23.99
N LYS A 95 2.95 19.50 24.40
CA LYS A 95 2.55 19.26 25.44
C LYS A 95 2.68 18.25 25.78
#